data_e6f12e16c71329ecbb3a9b2d12e850ab
#
_entry.id   e6f12e16c71329ecbb3a9b2d12e850ab
#
_cell.length_a   1.000
_cell.length_b   1.000
_cell.length_c   1.000
_cell.angle_alpha   90.00
_cell.angle_beta   90.00
_cell.angle_gamma   90.00
#
_symmetry.space_group_name_H-M   'P 1'
#
loop_
_entity.id
_entity.type
_entity.pdbx_description
1 polymer ?
#
loop_
_entity_poly.entity_id
_entity_poly.type
_entity_poly.pdbx_seq_one_letter_code
_entity_poly.pdbx_strand_id
1 'polypeptide(L)'
;MDPQFADINDYGAATYVDFLYNANITTGYADGTFRPNDNISRQQFAVMLYRYLGLDGTQYESVTLPFADNASIGDYALTAVKALYTEGIINGSTGSDGRLYFNPGGSLTRAQAAAMIGRTQEKGYAIVELTFSDTASIPAYATYYIQTMAAQGVISGYADGTFQPGANITRGQMAKILYNLM
;
A
#
# COMPACT_ATOMS: atom_id res chain seq x y z
N MET A 1 2.16 -15.09 22.89
CA MET A 1 0.95 -15.27 22.06
C MET A 1 1.37 -16.00 20.82
N ASP A 2 0.68 -17.07 20.48
CA ASP A 2 0.95 -17.73 19.20
C ASP A 2 0.51 -16.79 18.07
N PRO A 3 1.32 -16.63 17.01
CA PRO A 3 0.96 -15.75 15.91
C PRO A 3 -0.29 -16.25 15.18
N GLN A 4 -1.08 -15.30 14.68
CA GLN A 4 -2.35 -15.58 14.00
C GLN A 4 -2.19 -16.34 12.68
N PHE A 5 -0.99 -16.28 12.08
CA PHE A 5 -0.69 -16.91 10.80
C PHE A 5 0.49 -17.85 10.93
N ALA A 6 0.38 -19.03 10.31
CA ALA A 6 1.38 -20.11 10.44
C ALA A 6 2.77 -19.73 9.85
N ASP A 7 2.83 -18.76 8.95
CA ASP A 7 4.02 -18.41 8.18
C ASP A 7 4.71 -17.10 8.61
N ILE A 8 4.37 -16.55 9.78
CA ILE A 8 5.00 -15.32 10.28
C ILE A 8 5.92 -15.56 11.50
N ASN A 9 5.99 -16.79 12.04
CA ASN A 9 6.74 -17.12 13.26
C ASN A 9 8.21 -16.74 13.20
N ASP A 10 8.87 -17.02 12.07
CA ASP A 10 10.30 -16.75 11.85
C ASP A 10 10.55 -15.43 11.13
N TYR A 11 9.48 -14.72 10.81
CA TYR A 11 9.52 -13.43 10.14
C TYR A 11 9.41 -12.33 11.20
N GLY A 12 10.43 -11.50 11.36
CA GLY A 12 10.43 -10.40 12.34
C GLY A 12 9.25 -9.42 12.25
N ALA A 13 8.20 -9.85 11.56
CA ALA A 13 6.96 -9.16 11.25
C ALA A 13 5.77 -9.59 12.12
N ALA A 14 5.90 -10.62 12.95
CA ALA A 14 4.77 -11.15 13.72
C ALA A 14 4.03 -10.04 14.48
N THR A 15 4.76 -9.19 15.18
CA THR A 15 4.18 -8.11 16.01
C THR A 15 3.26 -7.20 15.19
N TYR A 16 3.71 -6.71 14.03
CA TYR A 16 2.89 -5.76 13.25
C TYR A 16 1.82 -6.45 12.40
N VAL A 17 2.05 -7.68 11.95
CA VAL A 17 1.02 -8.44 11.24
C VAL A 17 -0.13 -8.82 12.17
N ASP A 18 0.17 -9.33 13.37
CA ASP A 18 -0.83 -9.65 14.38
C ASP A 18 -1.60 -8.41 14.84
N PHE A 19 -0.90 -7.28 14.98
CA PHE A 19 -1.55 -6.02 15.30
C PHE A 19 -2.57 -5.61 14.22
N LEU A 20 -2.19 -5.67 12.93
CA LEU A 20 -3.09 -5.34 11.82
C LEU A 20 -4.25 -6.34 11.68
N TYR A 21 -4.02 -7.60 12.02
CA TYR A 21 -5.09 -8.61 12.07
C TYR A 21 -6.11 -8.26 13.17
N ASN A 22 -5.65 -7.98 14.38
CA ASN A 22 -6.51 -7.60 15.51
C ASN A 22 -7.27 -6.27 15.26
N ALA A 23 -6.68 -5.37 14.46
CA ALA A 23 -7.32 -4.13 14.02
C ALA A 23 -8.25 -4.33 12.80
N ASN A 24 -8.47 -5.56 12.34
CA ASN A 24 -9.26 -5.90 11.15
C ASN A 24 -8.76 -5.28 9.83
N ILE A 25 -7.50 -4.86 9.76
CA ILE A 25 -6.89 -4.29 8.54
C ILE A 25 -6.51 -5.41 7.56
N THR A 26 -6.06 -6.55 8.05
CA THR A 26 -5.80 -7.74 7.24
C THR A 26 -6.51 -8.97 7.79
N THR A 27 -6.85 -9.91 6.91
CA THR A 27 -7.44 -11.19 7.28
C THR A 27 -6.58 -12.39 6.87
N GLY A 28 -5.45 -12.14 6.19
CA GLY A 28 -4.65 -13.20 5.58
C GLY A 28 -5.38 -13.94 4.45
N TYR A 29 -4.95 -15.16 4.20
CA TYR A 29 -5.54 -16.06 3.22
C TYR A 29 -6.39 -17.14 3.90
N ALA A 30 -7.27 -17.78 3.13
CA ALA A 30 -8.16 -18.83 3.64
C ALA A 30 -7.42 -20.08 4.14
N ASP A 31 -6.17 -20.27 3.75
CA ASP A 31 -5.30 -21.36 4.21
C ASP A 31 -4.58 -21.06 5.54
N GLY A 32 -4.90 -19.95 6.19
CA GLY A 32 -4.30 -19.55 7.46
C GLY A 32 -2.90 -18.92 7.33
N THR A 33 -2.50 -18.52 6.11
CA THR A 33 -1.21 -17.84 5.87
C THR A 33 -1.38 -16.34 5.67
N PHE A 34 -0.33 -15.56 5.92
CA PHE A 34 -0.24 -14.14 5.60
C PHE A 34 0.57 -13.89 4.32
N ARG A 35 1.57 -14.72 4.05
CA ARG A 35 2.50 -14.64 2.91
C ARG A 35 3.29 -13.32 2.90
N PRO A 36 4.09 -13.04 3.94
CA PRO A 36 4.77 -11.77 4.11
C PRO A 36 5.77 -11.42 3.00
N ASN A 37 6.34 -12.43 2.35
CA ASN A 37 7.33 -12.28 1.29
C ASN A 37 6.74 -12.15 -0.12
N ASP A 38 5.44 -12.42 -0.28
CA ASP A 38 4.77 -12.26 -1.57
C ASP A 38 4.60 -10.78 -1.90
N ASN A 39 4.74 -10.43 -3.18
CA ASN A 39 4.40 -9.09 -3.65
C ASN A 39 2.91 -8.83 -3.44
N ILE A 40 2.58 -7.66 -2.90
CA ILE A 40 1.18 -7.27 -2.73
C ILE A 40 0.61 -6.82 -4.09
N SER A 41 -0.59 -7.32 -4.44
CA SER A 41 -1.28 -6.80 -5.61
C SER A 41 -1.94 -5.44 -5.31
N ARG A 42 -2.19 -4.65 -6.36
CA ARG A 42 -2.81 -3.33 -6.22
C ARG A 42 -4.18 -3.39 -5.54
N GLN A 43 -5.00 -4.39 -5.86
CA GLN A 43 -6.30 -4.55 -5.19
C GLN A 43 -6.17 -5.00 -3.73
N GLN A 44 -5.20 -5.87 -3.39
CA GLN A 44 -4.94 -6.24 -2.00
C GLN A 44 -4.45 -5.05 -1.17
N PHE A 45 -3.55 -4.25 -1.75
CA PHE A 45 -3.09 -3.01 -1.15
C PHE A 45 -4.27 -2.05 -0.90
N ALA A 46 -5.16 -1.88 -1.88
CA ALA A 46 -6.35 -1.03 -1.74
C ALA A 46 -7.23 -1.47 -0.57
N VAL A 47 -7.47 -2.77 -0.42
CA VAL A 47 -8.27 -3.31 0.71
C VAL A 47 -7.61 -3.00 2.06
N MET A 48 -6.31 -3.23 2.20
CA MET A 48 -5.61 -2.95 3.46
C MET A 48 -5.65 -1.45 3.79
N LEU A 49 -5.39 -0.59 2.81
CA LEU A 49 -5.39 0.86 3.01
C LEU A 49 -6.80 1.41 3.32
N TYR A 50 -7.83 0.92 2.63
CA TYR A 50 -9.23 1.26 2.89
C TYR A 50 -9.64 0.92 4.33
N ARG A 51 -9.27 -0.27 4.80
CA ARG A 51 -9.56 -0.71 6.18
C ARG A 51 -8.75 0.08 7.21
N TYR A 52 -7.49 0.38 6.91
CA TYR A 52 -6.66 1.24 7.75
C TYR A 52 -7.28 2.62 7.94
N LEU A 53 -7.84 3.21 6.89
CA LEU A 53 -8.50 4.53 6.93
C LEU A 53 -9.87 4.50 7.62
N GLY A 54 -10.44 3.32 7.89
CA GLY A 54 -11.76 3.18 8.51
C GLY A 54 -12.90 3.78 7.69
N LEU A 55 -12.79 3.80 6.35
CA LEU A 55 -13.78 4.41 5.49
C LEU A 55 -15.10 3.63 5.49
N ASP A 56 -16.23 4.35 5.50
CA ASP A 56 -17.56 3.75 5.39
C ASP A 56 -17.91 3.45 3.92
N GLY A 57 -17.94 2.17 3.58
CA GLY A 57 -18.19 1.71 2.21
C GLY A 57 -19.54 2.10 1.63
N THR A 58 -20.55 2.35 2.46
CA THR A 58 -21.90 2.73 2.01
C THR A 58 -21.90 4.06 1.23
N GLN A 59 -20.97 4.94 1.52
CA GLN A 59 -20.82 6.24 0.83
C GLN A 59 -20.33 6.11 -0.62
N TYR A 60 -19.77 4.96 -0.99
CA TYR A 60 -19.14 4.74 -2.29
C TYR A 60 -19.89 3.75 -3.20
N GLU A 61 -21.04 3.23 -2.77
CA GLU A 61 -21.81 2.23 -3.53
C GLU A 61 -22.15 2.69 -4.96
N SER A 62 -22.59 3.95 -5.10
CA SER A 62 -22.98 4.54 -6.37
C SER A 62 -21.82 4.99 -7.26
N VAL A 63 -20.58 4.92 -6.78
CA VAL A 63 -19.42 5.37 -7.54
C VAL A 63 -19.19 4.50 -8.76
N THR A 64 -19.04 5.13 -9.92
CA THR A 64 -18.63 4.48 -11.17
C THR A 64 -17.13 4.72 -11.37
N LEU A 65 -16.37 3.66 -11.51
CA LEU A 65 -14.93 3.75 -11.76
C LEU A 65 -14.66 3.96 -13.25
N PRO A 66 -13.68 4.82 -13.61
CA PRO A 66 -13.36 5.11 -15.01
C PRO A 66 -12.39 4.08 -15.64
N PHE A 67 -12.04 3.02 -14.93
CA PHE A 67 -11.01 2.09 -15.38
C PHE A 67 -11.55 1.11 -16.42
N ALA A 68 -10.80 0.90 -17.50
CA ALA A 68 -11.17 -0.01 -18.57
C ALA A 68 -11.19 -1.49 -18.12
N ASP A 69 -10.48 -1.80 -17.05
CA ASP A 69 -10.35 -3.14 -16.46
C ASP A 69 -11.18 -3.36 -15.19
N ASN A 70 -12.24 -2.58 -15.00
CA ASN A 70 -13.13 -2.71 -13.84
C ASN A 70 -13.61 -4.14 -13.58
N ALA A 71 -13.93 -4.89 -14.64
CA ALA A 71 -14.40 -6.26 -14.53
C ALA A 71 -13.33 -7.23 -13.98
N SER A 72 -12.07 -6.82 -13.92
CA SER A 72 -10.97 -7.61 -13.35
C SER A 72 -10.74 -7.32 -11.86
N ILE A 73 -11.43 -6.34 -11.30
CA ILE A 73 -11.38 -6.06 -9.86
C ILE A 73 -12.20 -7.13 -9.14
N GLY A 74 -11.57 -7.83 -8.19
CA GLY A 74 -12.28 -8.82 -7.38
C GLY A 74 -13.37 -8.16 -6.52
N ASP A 75 -14.50 -8.84 -6.34
CA ASP A 75 -15.64 -8.34 -5.57
C ASP A 75 -15.24 -7.87 -4.17
N TYR A 76 -14.30 -8.59 -3.54
CA TYR A 76 -13.78 -8.25 -2.21
C TYR A 76 -13.04 -6.90 -2.14
N ALA A 77 -12.57 -6.39 -3.28
CA ALA A 77 -11.79 -5.15 -3.38
C ALA A 77 -12.57 -3.99 -3.99
N LEU A 78 -13.72 -4.24 -4.61
CA LEU A 78 -14.44 -3.24 -5.41
C LEU A 78 -14.79 -1.99 -4.59
N THR A 79 -15.35 -2.16 -3.39
CA THR A 79 -15.68 -1.04 -2.49
C THR A 79 -14.45 -0.26 -2.08
N ALA A 80 -13.35 -0.93 -1.74
CA ALA A 80 -12.09 -0.28 -1.39
C ALA A 80 -11.52 0.54 -2.56
N VAL A 81 -11.56 0.01 -3.77
CA VAL A 81 -11.07 0.73 -4.97
C VAL A 81 -11.96 1.95 -5.26
N LYS A 82 -13.28 1.84 -5.16
CA LYS A 82 -14.22 2.97 -5.31
C LYS A 82 -13.94 4.07 -4.29
N ALA A 83 -13.80 3.70 -3.02
CA ALA A 83 -13.49 4.64 -1.95
C ALA A 83 -12.17 5.38 -2.19
N LEU A 84 -11.08 4.64 -2.40
CA LEU A 84 -9.75 5.24 -2.59
C LEU A 84 -9.64 6.05 -3.89
N TYR A 85 -10.42 5.70 -4.93
CA TYR A 85 -10.51 6.52 -6.14
C TYR A 85 -11.21 7.85 -5.84
N THR A 86 -12.34 7.82 -5.14
CA THR A 86 -13.11 9.03 -4.77
C THR A 86 -12.31 9.96 -3.88
N GLU A 87 -11.54 9.41 -2.93
CA GLU A 87 -10.64 10.16 -2.06
C GLU A 87 -9.35 10.65 -2.77
N GLY A 88 -9.20 10.38 -4.08
CA GLY A 88 -8.04 10.83 -4.86
C GLY A 88 -6.73 10.09 -4.54
N ILE A 89 -6.80 8.99 -3.80
CA ILE A 89 -5.63 8.18 -3.41
C ILE A 89 -5.17 7.29 -4.57
N ILE A 90 -6.13 6.74 -5.32
CA ILE A 90 -5.91 5.91 -6.51
C ILE A 90 -6.32 6.69 -7.76
N ASN A 91 -5.40 6.82 -8.74
CA ASN A 91 -5.66 7.54 -9.99
C ASN A 91 -5.59 6.64 -11.24
N GLY A 92 -5.16 5.39 -11.11
CA GLY A 92 -4.89 4.51 -12.26
C GLY A 92 -3.67 4.94 -13.09
N SER A 93 -3.52 4.31 -14.24
CA SER A 93 -2.48 4.63 -15.23
C SER A 93 -3.05 4.54 -16.64
N THR A 94 -2.61 5.43 -17.53
CA THR A 94 -3.03 5.42 -18.93
C THR A 94 -2.27 4.34 -19.70
N GLY A 95 -3.02 3.47 -20.37
CA GLY A 95 -2.47 2.46 -21.25
C GLY A 95 -2.06 3.03 -22.61
N SER A 96 -1.43 2.21 -23.45
CA SER A 96 -1.02 2.58 -24.81
C SER A 96 -2.21 2.89 -25.75
N ASP A 97 -3.40 2.44 -25.40
CA ASP A 97 -4.66 2.70 -26.08
C ASP A 97 -5.36 3.99 -25.62
N GLY A 98 -4.72 4.76 -24.74
CA GLY A 98 -5.25 6.00 -24.17
C GLY A 98 -6.29 5.82 -23.07
N ARG A 99 -6.66 4.58 -22.73
CA ARG A 99 -7.65 4.30 -21.68
C ARG A 99 -6.99 4.22 -20.31
N LEU A 100 -7.76 4.48 -19.28
CA LEU A 100 -7.29 4.40 -17.89
C LEU A 100 -7.45 2.97 -17.34
N TYR A 101 -6.43 2.49 -16.62
CA TYR A 101 -6.41 1.16 -16.04
C TYR A 101 -6.06 1.22 -14.55
N PHE A 102 -6.73 0.40 -13.75
CA PHE A 102 -6.37 0.19 -12.36
C PHE A 102 -5.27 -0.88 -12.20
N ASN A 103 -5.29 -1.90 -13.04
CA ASN A 103 -4.40 -3.07 -13.00
C ASN A 103 -4.48 -3.82 -11.65
N PRO A 104 -5.64 -4.40 -11.28
CA PRO A 104 -5.91 -4.92 -9.93
C PRO A 104 -4.95 -6.05 -9.51
N GLY A 105 -4.55 -6.91 -10.44
CA GLY A 105 -3.61 -8.01 -10.19
C GLY A 105 -2.14 -7.61 -10.24
N GLY A 106 -1.82 -6.41 -10.72
CA GLY A 106 -0.44 -5.95 -10.84
C GLY A 106 0.20 -5.69 -9.47
N SER A 107 1.51 -5.95 -9.37
CA SER A 107 2.28 -5.59 -8.18
C SER A 107 2.49 -4.08 -8.09
N LEU A 108 2.64 -3.58 -6.86
CA LEU A 108 3.01 -2.19 -6.61
C LEU A 108 4.51 -2.05 -6.41
N THR A 109 5.10 -0.99 -6.96
CA THR A 109 6.45 -0.61 -6.58
C THR A 109 6.45 0.12 -5.23
N ARG A 110 7.60 0.13 -4.57
CA ARG A 110 7.78 0.85 -3.28
C ARG A 110 7.46 2.34 -3.42
N ALA A 111 7.86 2.98 -4.54
CA ALA A 111 7.53 4.38 -4.80
C ALA A 111 6.03 4.60 -4.99
N GLN A 112 5.33 3.71 -5.69
CA GLN A 112 3.87 3.79 -5.85
C GLN A 112 3.14 3.63 -4.52
N ALA A 113 3.54 2.64 -3.71
CA ALA A 113 2.95 2.44 -2.38
C ALA A 113 3.17 3.66 -1.48
N ALA A 114 4.39 4.21 -1.45
CA ALA A 114 4.71 5.42 -0.69
C ALA A 114 3.85 6.62 -1.11
N ALA A 115 3.66 6.82 -2.42
CA ALA A 115 2.82 7.92 -2.91
C ALA A 115 1.34 7.73 -2.56
N MET A 116 0.81 6.51 -2.64
CA MET A 116 -0.58 6.22 -2.28
C MET A 116 -0.83 6.41 -0.78
N ILE A 117 0.06 5.91 0.07
CA ILE A 117 -0.01 6.10 1.52
C ILE A 117 0.17 7.58 1.86
N GLY A 118 1.15 8.24 1.27
CA GLY A 118 1.42 9.66 1.54
C GLY A 118 0.25 10.58 1.20
N ARG A 119 -0.58 10.24 0.23
CA ARG A 119 -1.81 11.00 -0.09
C ARG A 119 -2.87 10.92 1.01
N THR A 120 -2.79 9.92 1.89
CA THR A 120 -3.72 9.78 3.02
C THR A 120 -3.30 10.64 4.22
N GLN A 121 -2.07 11.16 4.20
CA GLN A 121 -1.55 11.95 5.31
C GLN A 121 -1.95 13.41 5.16
N GLU A 122 -2.08 14.11 6.29
CA GLU A 122 -2.26 15.55 6.29
C GLU A 122 -1.05 16.24 5.61
N LYS A 123 -1.32 17.38 4.98
CA LYS A 123 -0.25 18.20 4.38
C LYS A 123 0.49 19.00 5.45
N GLY A 124 1.76 19.29 5.18
CA GLY A 124 2.54 20.18 6.05
C GLY A 124 3.49 19.46 7.01
N TYR A 125 3.66 18.16 6.88
CA TYR A 125 4.72 17.47 7.60
C TYR A 125 6.11 17.99 7.20
N ALA A 126 7.05 17.95 8.14
CA ALA A 126 8.45 18.20 7.86
C ALA A 126 8.97 17.25 6.78
N ILE A 127 9.87 17.73 5.95
CA ILE A 127 10.59 16.93 4.98
C ILE A 127 12.04 16.79 5.42
N VAL A 128 12.68 15.66 5.06
CA VAL A 128 14.12 15.45 5.22
C VAL A 128 14.76 15.33 3.85
N GLU A 129 16.05 15.69 3.77
CA GLU A 129 16.86 15.33 2.61
C GLU A 129 17.04 13.81 2.58
N LEU A 130 16.77 13.19 1.43
CA LEU A 130 16.95 11.76 1.26
C LEU A 130 18.42 11.45 1.01
N THR A 131 18.98 10.56 1.82
CA THR A 131 20.39 10.16 1.75
C THR A 131 20.60 8.79 1.12
N PHE A 132 19.57 8.23 0.46
CA PHE A 132 19.71 6.95 -0.24
C PHE A 132 20.64 7.08 -1.45
N SER A 133 21.46 6.08 -1.68
CA SER A 133 22.41 6.07 -2.80
C SER A 133 21.71 6.09 -4.18
N ASP A 134 20.45 5.66 -4.24
CA ASP A 134 19.59 5.64 -5.43
C ASP A 134 18.50 6.72 -5.45
N THR A 135 18.65 7.79 -4.66
CA THR A 135 17.67 8.90 -4.58
C THR A 135 17.31 9.46 -5.96
N ALA A 136 18.27 9.54 -6.88
CA ALA A 136 18.03 10.00 -8.25
C ALA A 136 17.06 9.12 -9.05
N SER A 137 16.84 7.88 -8.64
CA SER A 137 15.89 6.94 -9.24
C SER A 137 14.46 7.07 -8.69
N ILE A 138 14.26 7.90 -7.66
CA ILE A 138 12.92 8.11 -7.08
C ILE A 138 12.10 8.97 -8.04
N PRO A 139 10.93 8.48 -8.49
CA PRO A 139 10.07 9.26 -9.37
C PRO A 139 9.58 10.55 -8.69
N ALA A 140 9.53 11.64 -9.44
CA ALA A 140 9.13 12.96 -8.93
C ALA A 140 7.79 12.95 -8.17
N TYR A 141 6.82 12.14 -8.63
CA TYR A 141 5.51 12.02 -7.97
C TYR A 141 5.57 11.43 -6.56
N ALA A 142 6.65 10.69 -6.22
CA ALA A 142 6.79 10.02 -4.93
C ALA A 142 7.77 10.74 -3.98
N THR A 143 8.62 11.63 -4.49
CA THR A 143 9.70 12.25 -3.72
C THR A 143 9.21 12.91 -2.45
N TYR A 144 8.22 13.80 -2.54
CA TYR A 144 7.65 14.50 -1.37
C TYR A 144 7.12 13.54 -0.31
N TYR A 145 6.38 12.51 -0.73
CA TYR A 145 5.80 11.54 0.20
C TYR A 145 6.85 10.66 0.88
N ILE A 146 7.91 10.29 0.16
CA ILE A 146 9.03 9.54 0.74
C ILE A 146 9.77 10.42 1.76
N GLN A 147 10.02 11.69 1.44
CA GLN A 147 10.67 12.65 2.35
C GLN A 147 9.87 12.85 3.65
N THR A 148 8.56 13.03 3.56
CA THR A 148 7.70 13.22 4.74
C THR A 148 7.62 11.96 5.60
N MET A 149 7.45 10.80 4.99
CA MET A 149 7.38 9.53 5.72
C MET A 149 8.74 9.11 6.30
N ALA A 150 9.84 9.44 5.64
CA ALA A 150 11.18 9.23 6.19
C ALA A 150 11.44 10.13 7.41
N ALA A 151 11.00 11.40 7.35
CA ALA A 151 11.08 12.32 8.49
C ALA A 151 10.33 11.81 9.72
N GLN A 152 9.23 11.10 9.51
CA GLN A 152 8.39 10.51 10.57
C GLN A 152 8.88 9.12 11.02
N GLY A 153 9.93 8.56 10.39
CA GLY A 153 10.40 7.20 10.67
C GLY A 153 9.46 6.08 10.20
N VAL A 154 8.46 6.42 9.39
CA VAL A 154 7.46 5.47 8.86
C VAL A 154 8.06 4.56 7.80
N ILE A 155 8.94 5.13 6.97
CA ILE A 155 9.61 4.42 5.87
C ILE A 155 11.12 4.59 6.00
N SER A 156 11.87 3.53 5.66
CA SER A 156 13.33 3.55 5.65
C SER A 156 13.88 2.86 4.41
N GLY A 157 15.16 3.07 4.13
CA GLY A 157 15.89 2.32 3.11
C GLY A 157 16.31 0.93 3.58
N TYR A 158 17.02 0.25 2.72
CA TYR A 158 17.64 -1.04 3.00
C TYR A 158 19.02 -0.86 3.65
N ALA A 159 19.55 -1.97 4.21
CA ALA A 159 20.87 -1.97 4.86
C ALA A 159 22.03 -1.62 3.92
N ASP A 160 21.85 -1.77 2.61
CA ASP A 160 22.80 -1.38 1.58
C ASP A 160 22.80 0.14 1.23
N GLY A 161 21.97 0.92 1.94
CA GLY A 161 21.83 2.36 1.74
C GLY A 161 20.90 2.74 0.59
N THR A 162 20.20 1.80 -0.06
CA THR A 162 19.26 2.08 -1.13
C THR A 162 17.82 2.22 -0.63
N PHE A 163 16.97 2.90 -1.40
CA PHE A 163 15.50 2.89 -1.21
C PHE A 163 14.82 1.85 -2.10
N GLN A 164 15.35 1.58 -3.28
CA GLN A 164 14.82 0.70 -4.31
C GLN A 164 13.40 1.09 -4.75
N PRO A 165 13.19 2.29 -5.30
CA PRO A 165 11.86 2.82 -5.63
C PRO A 165 11.10 1.97 -6.64
N GLY A 166 11.81 1.30 -7.55
CA GLY A 166 11.24 0.42 -8.58
C GLY A 166 11.01 -1.03 -8.13
N ALA A 167 11.51 -1.44 -6.97
CA ALA A 167 11.26 -2.79 -6.46
C ALA A 167 9.80 -2.96 -6.04
N ASN A 168 9.25 -4.16 -6.26
CA ASN A 168 7.91 -4.48 -5.78
C ASN A 168 7.88 -4.52 -4.25
N ILE A 169 6.85 -3.93 -3.66
CA ILE A 169 6.63 -3.99 -2.22
C ILE A 169 5.98 -5.32 -1.84
N THR A 170 6.47 -5.94 -0.77
CA THR A 170 5.86 -7.16 -0.24
C THR A 170 4.72 -6.87 0.72
N ARG A 171 3.90 -7.89 0.99
CA ARG A 171 2.80 -7.82 1.96
C ARG A 171 3.32 -7.51 3.37
N GLY A 172 4.44 -8.10 3.77
CA GLY A 172 5.09 -7.84 5.05
C GLY A 172 5.62 -6.40 5.16
N GLN A 173 6.23 -5.87 4.09
CA GLN A 173 6.69 -4.49 4.06
C GLN A 173 5.52 -3.49 4.14
N MET A 174 4.42 -3.77 3.44
CA MET A 174 3.20 -2.96 3.53
C MET A 174 2.64 -2.97 4.96
N ALA A 175 2.56 -4.16 5.59
CA ALA A 175 2.09 -4.28 6.97
C ALA A 175 2.94 -3.46 7.94
N LYS A 176 4.26 -3.49 7.79
CA LYS A 176 5.17 -2.69 8.62
C LYS A 176 4.93 -1.19 8.45
N ILE A 177 4.74 -0.71 7.23
CA ILE A 177 4.48 0.72 6.98
C ILE A 177 3.17 1.14 7.65
N LEU A 178 2.09 0.38 7.48
CA LEU A 178 0.81 0.71 8.11
C LEU A 178 0.89 0.68 9.64
N TYR A 179 1.62 -0.27 10.21
CA TYR A 179 1.86 -0.32 11.66
C TYR A 179 2.61 0.91 12.16
N ASN A 180 3.63 1.36 11.43
CA ASN A 180 4.41 2.55 11.82
C ASN A 180 3.64 3.86 11.69
N LEU A 181 2.52 3.88 10.98
CA LEU A 181 1.64 5.05 10.82
C LEU A 181 0.61 5.18 11.96
N MET A 182 0.43 4.14 12.77
CA MET A 182 -0.54 4.11 13.87
C MET A 182 0.07 4.59 15.18
#